data_17c75cc1877c506704642e9f5f72d4df
#
_entry.id   17c75cc1877c506704642e9f5f72d4df
#
_cell.length_a   1.000
_cell.length_b   1.000
_cell.length_c   1.000
_cell.angle_alpha   90.00
_cell.angle_beta   90.00
_cell.angle_gamma   90.00
#
_symmetry.space_group_name_H-M   'P 1'
#
loop_
_entity.id
_entity.type
_entity.pdbx_description
1 polymer ?
#
loop_
_entity_poly.entity_id
_entity_poly.type
_entity_poly.pdbx_seq_one_letter_code
_entity_poly.pdbx_strand_id
1 'polypeptide(L)'
;MAREFTRVGVVGLGTMGAGIVEVFARNGVDVVAVEISPDALARGRATLTRSTDRAVARGKLAEADRDALHARVDFQVGLDALHAVDLVVEAVPERLDLKRRIFAELDRICPPATILATNTSSLSVTDIAVATGRPQQVVGLHFFNPAPVMKLVEVVRTVVTATDVVDDVEALCARLGKVGVTIGDRAGFIANALLFGYLNQAVGLFEARYVTREDLDAAMTLGCGLPMGPLALLDLIGLDTAYEILNTMYRHGGRNRRHAPAPLIRQMVTAGLLGRKTGRGFYTYEKPGSAKVVPDGSTPTAADDAPGTTAVTRVGVVGSGTTAADLAAVFAAAGYQVVAVGADGPAGTTGAVRATLAEDVPRDRPDPAGRDAALARITWADALEPLADVDLVVEATAGELDATQALFARLDEVCKPGVVLATTTSALPVIELAMATRRPADVLGLHFCAPVPARPLVEVVTTVRTSTEATATARAVCAALGRTTLVCGDRAGFVVDALLFPYLNDAVAMLEAGYATVDDIDHAMTLGCGYPTGPFALLDAVGLDVALAVQRALYRESREPGLAPAPLLHHLVTAGHLGRAAGRGFRDHARD
;
A
#
# COMPACT_ATOMS: atom_id res chain seq x y z
N MET A 1 12.36 25.94 25.82
CA MET A 1 12.91 26.15 24.44
C MET A 1 13.48 24.81 24.00
N ALA A 2 13.19 24.37 22.77
CA ALA A 2 13.76 23.14 22.24
C ALA A 2 15.30 23.23 22.23
N ARG A 3 15.96 22.12 22.48
CA ARG A 3 17.42 22.01 22.50
C ARG A 3 18.00 22.31 21.11
N GLU A 4 19.10 23.04 21.09
CA GLU A 4 19.86 23.26 19.87
C GLU A 4 20.89 22.14 19.68
N PHE A 5 20.88 21.52 18.49
CA PHE A 5 21.84 20.50 18.08
C PHE A 5 22.79 21.13 17.06
N THR A 6 24.01 21.37 17.47
CA THR A 6 25.03 22.03 16.62
C THR A 6 26.03 21.04 16.05
N ARG A 7 26.33 19.97 16.79
CA ARG A 7 27.28 18.92 16.40
C ARG A 7 26.72 17.52 16.67
N VAL A 8 26.61 16.71 15.63
CA VAL A 8 25.99 15.37 15.69
C VAL A 8 27.00 14.31 15.26
N GLY A 9 27.05 13.20 16.01
CA GLY A 9 27.79 11.99 15.66
C GLY A 9 26.92 11.03 14.83
N VAL A 10 27.51 10.41 13.81
CA VAL A 10 26.88 9.31 13.07
C VAL A 10 27.81 8.12 13.06
N VAL A 11 27.37 6.99 13.58
CA VAL A 11 28.15 5.75 13.71
C VAL A 11 27.70 4.73 12.68
N GLY A 12 28.63 4.31 11.80
CA GLY A 12 28.35 3.41 10.69
C GLY A 12 27.92 4.17 9.44
N LEU A 13 28.75 4.13 8.39
CA LEU A 13 28.58 4.90 7.15
C LEU A 13 28.17 4.02 5.96
N GLY A 14 27.34 3.01 6.24
CA GLY A 14 26.64 2.26 5.21
C GLY A 14 25.63 3.17 4.46
N THR A 15 24.75 2.57 3.69
CA THR A 15 23.74 3.32 2.90
C THR A 15 22.92 4.28 3.76
N MET A 16 22.45 3.83 4.95
CA MET A 16 21.65 4.68 5.84
C MET A 16 22.50 5.75 6.52
N GLY A 17 23.62 5.37 7.13
CA GLY A 17 24.45 6.34 7.86
C GLY A 17 25.02 7.44 6.96
N ALA A 18 25.48 7.11 5.76
CA ALA A 18 25.93 8.12 4.80
C ALA A 18 24.79 9.09 4.40
N GLY A 19 23.56 8.56 4.22
CA GLY A 19 22.38 9.38 3.96
C GLY A 19 21.98 10.25 5.15
N ILE A 20 22.12 9.75 6.38
CA ILE A 20 21.85 10.52 7.62
C ILE A 20 22.88 11.65 7.77
N VAL A 21 24.17 11.39 7.50
CA VAL A 21 25.22 12.44 7.43
C VAL A 21 24.82 13.53 6.44
N GLU A 22 24.37 13.15 5.24
CA GLU A 22 23.90 14.10 4.23
C GLU A 22 22.74 14.96 4.75
N VAL A 23 21.76 14.36 5.44
CA VAL A 23 20.61 15.10 5.98
C VAL A 23 21.05 16.15 6.99
N PHE A 24 21.88 15.80 7.95
CA PHE A 24 22.35 16.76 8.97
C PHE A 24 23.21 17.87 8.36
N ALA A 25 24.23 17.51 7.56
CA ALA A 25 25.15 18.47 6.98
C ALA A 25 24.46 19.44 6.00
N ARG A 26 23.48 18.97 5.23
CA ARG A 26 22.66 19.79 4.31
C ARG A 26 21.83 20.82 5.08
N ASN A 27 21.43 20.52 6.30
CA ASN A 27 20.66 21.43 7.16
C ASN A 27 21.54 22.25 8.12
N GLY A 28 22.84 22.38 7.82
CA GLY A 28 23.74 23.29 8.53
C GLY A 28 24.28 22.76 9.86
N VAL A 29 24.14 21.47 10.15
CA VAL A 29 24.65 20.83 11.37
C VAL A 29 26.03 20.23 11.07
N ASP A 30 26.99 20.44 11.98
CA ASP A 30 28.33 19.83 11.89
C ASP A 30 28.24 18.33 12.26
N VAL A 31 28.86 17.46 11.47
CA VAL A 31 28.75 16.01 11.61
C VAL A 31 30.10 15.37 11.84
N VAL A 32 30.21 14.59 12.92
CA VAL A 32 31.32 13.65 13.13
C VAL A 32 30.90 12.27 12.61
N ALA A 33 31.40 11.89 11.46
CA ALA A 33 31.05 10.64 10.76
C ALA A 33 32.08 9.55 11.09
N VAL A 34 31.63 8.49 11.77
CA VAL A 34 32.53 7.50 12.40
C VAL A 34 32.36 6.12 11.78
N GLU A 35 33.49 5.47 11.53
CA GLU A 35 33.57 4.08 11.09
C GLU A 35 34.60 3.26 11.88
N ILE A 36 34.49 1.93 11.79
CA ILE A 36 35.33 0.97 12.50
C ILE A 36 36.76 0.88 11.93
N SER A 37 36.96 1.23 10.64
CA SER A 37 38.25 1.11 9.97
C SER A 37 38.43 2.17 8.88
N PRO A 38 39.66 2.49 8.48
CA PRO A 38 39.95 3.42 7.38
C PRO A 38 39.27 3.01 6.06
N ASP A 39 39.24 1.72 5.74
CA ASP A 39 38.62 1.21 4.51
C ASP A 39 37.10 1.39 4.52
N ALA A 40 36.45 1.13 5.67
CA ALA A 40 35.02 1.36 5.83
C ALA A 40 34.70 2.86 5.73
N LEU A 41 35.52 3.70 6.35
CA LEU A 41 35.41 5.15 6.29
C LEU A 41 35.53 5.68 4.84
N ALA A 42 36.50 5.18 4.06
CA ALA A 42 36.66 5.54 2.66
C ALA A 42 35.44 5.16 1.82
N ARG A 43 34.85 3.97 2.04
CA ARG A 43 33.59 3.57 1.38
C ARG A 43 32.43 4.45 1.76
N GLY A 44 32.29 4.80 3.04
CA GLY A 44 31.25 5.72 3.54
C GLY A 44 31.35 7.10 2.89
N ARG A 45 32.56 7.69 2.87
CA ARG A 45 32.83 8.95 2.18
C ARG A 45 32.45 8.89 0.70
N ALA A 46 32.86 7.83 -0.01
CA ALA A 46 32.51 7.63 -1.42
C ALA A 46 30.98 7.49 -1.63
N THR A 47 30.26 6.94 -0.67
CA THR A 47 28.80 6.82 -0.73
C THR A 47 28.13 8.20 -0.59
N LEU A 48 28.56 9.02 0.36
CA LEU A 48 28.12 10.42 0.50
C LEU A 48 28.40 11.23 -0.78
N THR A 49 29.63 11.16 -1.30
CA THR A 49 30.02 11.88 -2.52
C THR A 49 29.15 11.49 -3.70
N ARG A 50 28.96 10.18 -3.95
CA ARG A 50 28.06 9.73 -5.04
C ARG A 50 26.62 10.19 -4.88
N SER A 51 26.10 10.28 -3.64
CA SER A 51 24.73 10.76 -3.37
C SER A 51 24.60 12.24 -3.72
N THR A 52 25.51 13.07 -3.21
CA THR A 52 25.53 14.52 -3.42
C THR A 52 25.80 14.89 -4.86
N ASP A 53 26.74 14.23 -5.55
CA ASP A 53 27.02 14.45 -6.99
C ASP A 53 25.80 14.11 -7.86
N ARG A 54 25.09 13.03 -7.52
CA ARG A 54 23.82 12.68 -8.19
C ARG A 54 22.74 13.74 -7.96
N ALA A 55 22.68 14.34 -6.76
CA ALA A 55 21.76 15.42 -6.47
C ALA A 55 22.07 16.67 -7.28
N VAL A 56 23.35 17.02 -7.43
CA VAL A 56 23.83 18.12 -8.29
C VAL A 56 23.48 17.84 -9.75
N ALA A 57 23.82 16.66 -10.27
CA ALA A 57 23.53 16.27 -11.65
C ALA A 57 22.03 16.31 -12.01
N ARG A 58 21.15 16.19 -11.00
CA ARG A 58 19.68 16.29 -11.14
C ARG A 58 19.13 17.68 -10.85
N GLY A 59 19.97 18.68 -10.61
CA GLY A 59 19.55 20.03 -10.25
C GLY A 59 18.85 20.16 -8.89
N LYS A 60 19.02 19.17 -8.00
CA LYS A 60 18.42 19.15 -6.66
C LYS A 60 19.33 19.68 -5.55
N LEU A 61 20.55 20.01 -5.88
CA LEU A 61 21.58 20.59 -5.01
C LEU A 61 22.50 21.46 -5.85
N ALA A 62 22.82 22.68 -5.40
CA ALA A 62 23.84 23.50 -6.06
C ALA A 62 25.25 22.99 -5.71
N GLU A 63 26.23 23.20 -6.59
CA GLU A 63 27.62 22.79 -6.34
C GLU A 63 28.18 23.43 -5.08
N ALA A 64 27.94 24.74 -4.88
CA ALA A 64 28.38 25.45 -3.70
C ALA A 64 27.77 24.87 -2.39
N ASP A 65 26.51 24.45 -2.44
CA ASP A 65 25.83 23.81 -1.28
C ASP A 65 26.40 22.42 -1.00
N ARG A 66 26.76 21.65 -2.07
CA ARG A 66 27.47 20.37 -1.92
C ARG A 66 28.80 20.57 -1.21
N ASP A 67 29.59 21.56 -1.65
CA ASP A 67 30.92 21.82 -1.09
C ASP A 67 30.83 22.30 0.38
N ALA A 68 29.86 23.16 0.67
CA ALA A 68 29.56 23.58 2.03
C ALA A 68 29.10 22.41 2.93
N LEU A 69 28.29 21.48 2.40
CA LEU A 69 27.88 20.25 3.09
C LEU A 69 29.11 19.40 3.42
N HIS A 70 29.99 19.14 2.45
CA HIS A 70 31.19 18.32 2.67
C HIS A 70 32.15 18.95 3.69
N ALA A 71 32.25 20.28 3.74
CA ALA A 71 33.07 20.99 4.71
C ALA A 71 32.59 20.85 6.16
N ARG A 72 31.31 20.49 6.39
CA ARG A 72 30.73 20.24 7.71
C ARG A 72 30.93 18.81 8.23
N VAL A 73 31.50 17.92 7.42
CA VAL A 73 31.63 16.50 7.78
C VAL A 73 33.06 16.17 8.16
N ASP A 74 33.25 15.85 9.42
CA ASP A 74 34.51 15.36 9.98
C ASP A 74 34.50 13.83 10.00
N PHE A 75 35.35 13.19 9.20
CA PHE A 75 35.42 11.75 9.05
C PHE A 75 36.49 11.16 9.97
N GLN A 76 36.09 10.31 10.92
CA GLN A 76 36.92 9.76 11.96
C GLN A 76 36.85 8.24 12.05
N VAL A 77 37.91 7.60 12.57
CA VAL A 77 37.93 6.18 12.88
C VAL A 77 37.88 6.00 14.40
N GLY A 78 36.91 5.18 14.86
CA GLY A 78 36.74 4.89 16.29
C GLY A 78 35.81 5.87 17.02
N LEU A 79 35.17 5.41 18.08
CA LEU A 79 34.10 6.13 18.78
C LEU A 79 34.62 7.33 19.62
N ASP A 80 35.90 7.36 19.99
CA ASP A 80 36.46 8.42 20.85
C ASP A 80 36.29 9.84 20.26
N ALA A 81 36.13 9.96 18.95
CA ALA A 81 35.86 11.23 18.27
C ALA A 81 34.50 11.85 18.70
N LEU A 82 33.62 11.10 19.33
CA LEU A 82 32.27 11.52 19.72
C LEU A 82 32.19 12.17 21.12
N HIS A 83 33.32 12.45 21.73
CA HIS A 83 33.39 13.03 23.10
C HIS A 83 32.79 14.42 23.26
N ALA A 84 32.39 15.09 22.18
CA ALA A 84 31.89 16.46 22.20
C ALA A 84 30.72 16.67 21.19
N VAL A 85 29.75 15.75 21.18
CA VAL A 85 28.55 15.84 20.33
C VAL A 85 27.27 15.96 21.17
N ASP A 86 26.25 16.60 20.61
CA ASP A 86 24.95 16.81 21.23
C ASP A 86 24.03 15.61 21.10
N LEU A 87 24.16 14.89 19.98
CA LEU A 87 23.38 13.72 19.59
C LEU A 87 24.29 12.72 18.87
N VAL A 88 24.07 11.44 19.10
CA VAL A 88 24.66 10.36 18.29
C VAL A 88 23.53 9.60 17.60
N VAL A 89 23.64 9.37 16.29
CA VAL A 89 22.76 8.46 15.53
C VAL A 89 23.56 7.23 15.09
N GLU A 90 23.21 6.07 15.63
CA GLU A 90 23.85 4.80 15.30
C GLU A 90 23.10 4.14 14.11
N ALA A 91 23.85 3.75 13.07
CA ALA A 91 23.36 3.10 11.85
C ALA A 91 24.25 1.90 11.42
N VAL A 92 24.73 1.12 12.40
CA VAL A 92 25.52 -0.10 12.18
C VAL A 92 24.62 -1.29 11.80
N PRO A 93 25.18 -2.46 11.37
CA PRO A 93 24.36 -3.63 11.03
C PRO A 93 23.35 -4.03 12.11
N GLU A 94 22.20 -4.55 11.69
CA GLU A 94 21.01 -4.85 12.50
C GLU A 94 21.23 -6.09 13.39
N ARG A 95 22.10 -5.94 14.39
CA ARG A 95 22.48 -6.97 15.36
C ARG A 95 22.42 -6.41 16.77
N LEU A 96 21.53 -6.94 17.59
CA LEU A 96 21.28 -6.46 18.95
C LEU A 96 22.55 -6.47 19.83
N ASP A 97 23.33 -7.57 19.79
CA ASP A 97 24.57 -7.70 20.53
C ASP A 97 25.61 -6.64 20.17
N LEU A 98 25.69 -6.27 18.89
CA LEU A 98 26.57 -5.22 18.40
C LEU A 98 26.10 -3.83 18.88
N LYS A 99 24.82 -3.53 18.68
CA LYS A 99 24.26 -2.23 19.09
C LYS A 99 24.38 -2.01 20.58
N ARG A 100 24.09 -3.02 21.43
CA ARG A 100 24.25 -2.91 22.89
C ARG A 100 25.70 -2.60 23.29
N ARG A 101 26.69 -3.21 22.67
CA ARG A 101 28.11 -2.92 22.93
C ARG A 101 28.48 -1.50 22.55
N ILE A 102 28.04 -1.03 21.38
CA ILE A 102 28.30 0.34 20.92
C ILE A 102 27.63 1.35 21.87
N PHE A 103 26.38 1.14 22.29
CA PHE A 103 25.68 2.03 23.19
C PHE A 103 26.33 2.10 24.58
N ALA A 104 26.81 0.97 25.11
CA ALA A 104 27.57 0.96 26.36
C ALA A 104 28.90 1.74 26.24
N GLU A 105 29.54 1.71 25.08
CA GLU A 105 30.76 2.48 24.83
C GLU A 105 30.48 3.96 24.61
N LEU A 106 29.42 4.31 23.85
CA LEU A 106 28.96 5.70 23.68
C LEU A 106 28.54 6.33 25.00
N ASP A 107 27.91 5.58 25.90
CA ASP A 107 27.55 6.03 27.23
C ASP A 107 28.77 6.49 28.03
N ARG A 108 29.90 5.82 27.87
CA ARG A 108 31.17 6.17 28.55
C ARG A 108 31.91 7.33 27.89
N ILE A 109 31.81 7.48 26.56
CA ILE A 109 32.57 8.47 25.79
C ILE A 109 31.87 9.82 25.72
N CYS A 110 30.56 9.80 25.45
CA CYS A 110 29.79 11.01 25.21
C CYS A 110 29.44 11.78 26.53
N PRO A 111 29.32 13.10 26.46
CA PRO A 111 28.85 13.90 27.60
C PRO A 111 27.52 13.37 28.19
N PRO A 112 27.26 13.52 29.47
CA PRO A 112 26.03 13.02 30.11
C PRO A 112 24.74 13.56 29.50
N ALA A 113 24.77 14.74 28.90
CA ALA A 113 23.62 15.35 28.23
C ALA A 113 23.41 14.90 26.81
N THR A 114 24.34 14.15 26.19
CA THR A 114 24.21 13.68 24.80
C THR A 114 23.05 12.69 24.66
N ILE A 115 22.15 12.93 23.71
CA ILE A 115 21.12 11.98 23.33
C ILE A 115 21.73 10.87 22.47
N LEU A 116 21.40 9.62 22.77
CA LEU A 116 21.85 8.46 22.01
C LEU A 116 20.68 7.89 21.20
N ALA A 117 20.76 7.96 19.88
CA ALA A 117 19.72 7.47 18.99
C ALA A 117 20.17 6.25 18.18
N THR A 118 19.28 5.29 17.97
CA THR A 118 19.50 4.15 17.06
C THR A 118 18.59 4.24 15.84
N ASN A 119 19.15 3.96 14.65
CA ASN A 119 18.39 3.88 13.39
C ASN A 119 17.93 2.44 13.10
N THR A 120 17.66 1.65 14.14
CA THR A 120 17.12 0.29 13.96
C THR A 120 15.74 0.33 13.30
N SER A 121 15.43 -0.68 12.50
CA SER A 121 14.13 -0.84 11.85
C SER A 121 13.23 -1.89 12.51
N SER A 122 13.81 -2.77 13.35
CA SER A 122 13.08 -3.94 13.85
C SER A 122 13.49 -4.39 15.27
N LEU A 123 14.65 -3.95 15.76
CA LEU A 123 15.14 -4.32 17.09
C LEU A 123 14.49 -3.44 18.16
N SER A 124 14.32 -3.99 19.36
CA SER A 124 13.83 -3.24 20.52
C SER A 124 14.81 -2.14 20.92
N VAL A 125 14.34 -0.91 20.89
CA VAL A 125 15.07 0.27 21.37
C VAL A 125 15.28 0.17 22.87
N THR A 126 14.33 -0.41 23.61
CA THR A 126 14.43 -0.65 25.07
C THR A 126 15.60 -1.58 25.38
N ASP A 127 15.76 -2.68 24.62
CA ASP A 127 16.88 -3.62 24.81
C ASP A 127 18.25 -2.99 24.54
N ILE A 128 18.30 -1.97 23.69
CA ILE A 128 19.51 -1.18 23.44
C ILE A 128 19.71 -0.16 24.55
N ALA A 129 18.66 0.53 24.98
CA ALA A 129 18.70 1.59 25.98
C ALA A 129 19.23 1.09 27.35
N VAL A 130 18.80 -0.09 27.79
CA VAL A 130 19.22 -0.68 29.07
C VAL A 130 20.68 -1.14 29.10
N ALA A 131 21.37 -1.11 27.97
CA ALA A 131 22.82 -1.31 27.94
C ALA A 131 23.62 -0.07 28.36
N THR A 132 22.96 1.09 28.61
CA THR A 132 23.55 2.35 29.05
C THR A 132 23.18 2.67 30.49
N GLY A 133 23.95 3.51 31.16
CA GLY A 133 23.62 4.08 32.48
C GLY A 133 22.60 5.22 32.45
N ARG A 134 22.14 5.63 31.23
CA ARG A 134 21.17 6.72 31.00
C ARG A 134 20.09 6.34 30.00
N PRO A 135 19.34 5.26 30.24
CA PRO A 135 18.32 4.78 29.29
C PRO A 135 17.23 5.82 28.97
N GLN A 136 17.00 6.81 29.85
CA GLN A 136 16.09 7.92 29.62
C GLN A 136 16.55 8.89 28.50
N GLN A 137 17.83 8.87 28.13
CA GLN A 137 18.41 9.66 27.03
C GLN A 137 18.57 8.85 25.74
N VAL A 138 17.98 7.67 25.67
CA VAL A 138 18.02 6.81 24.48
C VAL A 138 16.68 6.85 23.77
N VAL A 139 16.73 6.99 22.43
CA VAL A 139 15.56 7.06 21.56
C VAL A 139 15.83 6.32 20.25
N GLY A 140 14.82 5.77 19.62
CA GLY A 140 14.91 5.34 18.22
C GLY A 140 14.71 6.53 17.28
N LEU A 141 15.52 6.60 16.23
CA LEU A 141 15.42 7.64 15.20
C LEU A 141 15.52 6.96 13.82
N HIS A 142 14.39 6.39 13.40
CA HIS A 142 14.33 5.54 12.23
C HIS A 142 14.10 6.37 10.96
N PHE A 143 15.16 6.56 10.18
CA PHE A 143 15.13 7.19 8.86
C PHE A 143 14.80 6.16 7.78
N PHE A 144 14.07 6.60 6.76
CA PHE A 144 13.73 5.77 5.59
C PHE A 144 14.73 5.96 4.43
N ASN A 145 14.96 4.89 3.68
CA ASN A 145 15.91 4.90 2.56
C ASN A 145 15.23 5.40 1.26
N PRO A 146 15.80 6.38 0.55
CA PRO A 146 17.02 7.15 0.83
C PRO A 146 16.78 8.31 1.84
N ALA A 147 17.56 8.38 2.92
CA ALA A 147 17.36 9.34 3.98
C ALA A 147 17.27 10.82 3.53
N PRO A 148 18.07 11.31 2.54
CA PRO A 148 17.93 12.68 2.05
C PRO A 148 16.61 12.97 1.34
N VAL A 149 15.93 11.95 0.80
CA VAL A 149 14.72 12.10 -0.02
C VAL A 149 13.45 11.89 0.79
N MET A 150 13.42 10.84 1.61
CA MET A 150 12.25 10.47 2.40
C MET A 150 12.00 11.50 3.49
N LYS A 151 10.74 11.91 3.64
CA LYS A 151 10.37 12.96 4.59
C LYS A 151 10.05 12.45 5.99
N LEU A 152 9.72 11.14 6.12
CA LEU A 152 9.35 10.53 7.39
C LEU A 152 10.59 10.21 8.23
N VAL A 153 10.45 10.42 9.55
CA VAL A 153 11.31 9.85 10.59
C VAL A 153 10.41 9.32 11.71
N GLU A 154 10.49 8.02 12.01
CA GLU A 154 9.81 7.47 13.19
C GLU A 154 10.68 7.73 14.42
N VAL A 155 10.12 8.45 15.39
CA VAL A 155 10.74 8.74 16.69
C VAL A 155 10.22 7.71 17.68
N VAL A 156 11.06 6.73 18.02
CA VAL A 156 10.65 5.59 18.84
C VAL A 156 11.01 5.83 20.30
N ARG A 157 9.99 6.06 21.13
CA ARG A 157 10.17 6.19 22.57
C ARG A 157 10.05 4.84 23.25
N THR A 158 10.95 4.58 24.18
CA THR A 158 10.83 3.45 25.10
C THR A 158 9.96 3.80 26.30
N VAL A 159 9.68 2.83 27.16
CA VAL A 159 8.97 3.07 28.43
C VAL A 159 9.77 3.93 29.42
N VAL A 160 11.06 4.14 29.18
CA VAL A 160 11.97 4.91 30.04
C VAL A 160 12.52 6.17 29.37
N THR A 161 12.31 6.39 28.07
CA THR A 161 12.76 7.60 27.37
C THR A 161 12.07 8.83 27.98
N ALA A 162 12.85 9.85 28.34
CA ALA A 162 12.35 11.09 28.93
C ALA A 162 11.55 11.90 27.89
N THR A 163 10.50 12.60 28.34
CA THR A 163 9.61 13.35 27.44
C THR A 163 10.34 14.50 26.74
N ASP A 164 11.22 15.20 27.45
CA ASP A 164 12.03 16.30 26.91
C ASP A 164 12.99 15.81 25.80
N VAL A 165 13.50 14.57 25.87
CA VAL A 165 14.29 13.95 24.80
C VAL A 165 13.45 13.74 23.55
N VAL A 166 12.20 13.29 23.71
CA VAL A 166 11.27 13.11 22.59
C VAL A 166 10.95 14.46 21.94
N ASP A 167 10.58 15.45 22.76
CA ASP A 167 10.24 16.80 22.29
C ASP A 167 11.40 17.46 21.53
N ASP A 168 12.64 17.33 22.05
CA ASP A 168 13.85 17.86 21.43
C ASP A 168 14.13 17.20 20.06
N VAL A 169 13.94 15.88 19.96
CA VAL A 169 14.16 15.12 18.71
C VAL A 169 13.07 15.38 17.69
N GLU A 170 11.81 15.57 18.09
CA GLU A 170 10.73 16.00 17.19
C GLU A 170 11.01 17.40 16.61
N ALA A 171 11.41 18.34 17.45
CA ALA A 171 11.81 19.67 17.00
C ALA A 171 13.01 19.61 16.04
N LEU A 172 13.97 18.71 16.28
CA LEU A 172 15.08 18.45 15.38
C LEU A 172 14.59 17.92 14.04
N CYS A 173 13.68 16.94 14.01
CA CYS A 173 13.10 16.42 12.76
C CYS A 173 12.49 17.55 11.93
N ALA A 174 11.68 18.43 12.52
CA ALA A 174 11.10 19.58 11.84
C ALA A 174 12.17 20.53 11.27
N ARG A 175 13.25 20.81 12.02
CA ARG A 175 14.38 21.61 11.57
C ARG A 175 15.13 20.99 10.39
N LEU A 176 15.19 19.64 10.32
CA LEU A 176 15.77 18.89 9.21
C LEU A 176 14.84 18.78 7.99
N GLY A 177 13.66 19.43 8.00
CA GLY A 177 12.65 19.34 6.96
C GLY A 177 12.01 17.95 6.87
N LYS A 178 11.99 17.22 8.00
CA LYS A 178 11.37 15.91 8.16
C LYS A 178 10.08 16.02 8.97
N VAL A 179 9.19 15.05 8.78
CA VAL A 179 8.01 14.84 9.61
C VAL A 179 8.37 13.77 10.63
N GLY A 180 8.49 14.15 11.90
CA GLY A 180 8.68 13.23 13.02
C GLY A 180 7.33 12.61 13.40
N VAL A 181 7.27 11.30 13.54
CA VAL A 181 6.11 10.56 14.04
C VAL A 181 6.54 9.80 15.29
N THR A 182 5.98 10.19 16.43
CA THR A 182 6.36 9.58 17.72
C THR A 182 5.52 8.37 18.04
N ILE A 183 6.20 7.27 18.35
CA ILE A 183 5.61 5.95 18.58
C ILE A 183 6.29 5.21 19.72
N GLY A 184 5.62 4.17 20.24
CA GLY A 184 6.20 3.24 21.21
C GLY A 184 7.16 2.23 20.57
N ASP A 185 7.97 1.58 21.42
CA ASP A 185 8.92 0.54 21.02
C ASP A 185 8.19 -0.80 20.77
N ARG A 186 7.73 -1.01 19.53
CA ARG A 186 7.18 -2.28 19.07
C ARG A 186 7.88 -2.73 17.79
N ALA A 187 8.05 -4.03 17.63
CA ALA A 187 8.71 -4.60 16.45
C ALA A 187 8.06 -4.16 15.14
N GLY A 188 8.85 -3.55 14.24
CA GLY A 188 8.40 -3.06 12.93
C GLY A 188 7.75 -1.67 12.95
N PHE A 189 7.63 -1.04 14.11
CA PHE A 189 7.08 0.32 14.29
C PHE A 189 5.72 0.48 13.60
N ILE A 190 5.48 1.54 12.81
CA ILE A 190 4.25 1.68 12.00
C ILE A 190 4.46 1.14 10.59
N ALA A 191 5.39 1.74 9.86
CA ALA A 191 5.52 1.51 8.43
C ALA A 191 5.83 0.04 8.11
N ASN A 192 6.84 -0.54 8.77
CA ASN A 192 7.19 -1.94 8.53
C ASN A 192 6.11 -2.91 9.01
N ALA A 193 5.44 -2.63 10.15
CA ALA A 193 4.38 -3.49 10.66
C ALA A 193 3.23 -3.63 9.64
N LEU A 194 2.81 -2.53 9.02
CA LEU A 194 1.75 -2.52 8.01
C LEU A 194 2.24 -3.06 6.66
N LEU A 195 3.40 -2.59 6.19
CA LEU A 195 3.95 -2.96 4.89
C LEU A 195 4.25 -4.46 4.82
N PHE A 196 4.96 -5.02 5.79
CA PHE A 196 5.39 -6.42 5.72
C PHE A 196 4.26 -7.41 5.96
N GLY A 197 3.21 -7.05 6.71
CA GLY A 197 1.98 -7.83 6.80
C GLY A 197 1.32 -7.99 5.43
N TYR A 198 1.20 -6.91 4.68
CA TYR A 198 0.68 -6.88 3.31
C TYR A 198 1.58 -7.65 2.34
N LEU A 199 2.89 -7.42 2.33
CA LEU A 199 3.84 -8.11 1.44
C LEU A 199 3.85 -9.63 1.67
N ASN A 200 3.82 -10.05 2.93
CA ASN A 200 3.79 -11.47 3.29
C ASN A 200 2.52 -12.17 2.81
N GLN A 201 1.37 -11.49 2.90
CA GLN A 201 0.11 -12.01 2.37
C GLN A 201 0.12 -12.13 0.85
N ALA A 202 0.73 -11.17 0.15
CA ALA A 202 0.91 -11.23 -1.30
C ALA A 202 1.74 -12.46 -1.72
N VAL A 203 2.81 -12.77 -1.00
CA VAL A 203 3.57 -14.01 -1.23
C VAL A 203 2.72 -15.24 -1.00
N GLY A 204 1.85 -15.24 0.01
CA GLY A 204 0.93 -16.36 0.28
C GLY A 204 -0.04 -16.62 -0.90
N LEU A 205 -0.60 -15.57 -1.52
CA LEU A 205 -1.45 -15.70 -2.71
C LEU A 205 -0.66 -16.26 -3.91
N PHE A 206 0.56 -15.79 -4.12
CA PHE A 206 1.43 -16.30 -5.18
C PHE A 206 1.85 -17.76 -4.92
N GLU A 207 2.25 -18.12 -3.70
CA GLU A 207 2.62 -19.49 -3.32
C GLU A 207 1.44 -20.47 -3.52
N ALA A 208 0.22 -20.02 -3.23
CA ALA A 208 -1.02 -20.76 -3.47
C ALA A 208 -1.38 -20.90 -4.97
N ARG A 209 -0.61 -20.31 -5.87
CA ARG A 209 -0.86 -20.25 -7.33
C ARG A 209 -2.24 -19.69 -7.68
N TYR A 210 -2.71 -18.74 -6.85
CA TYR A 210 -4.00 -18.11 -7.07
C TYR A 210 -3.97 -17.11 -8.23
N VAL A 211 -2.84 -16.41 -8.37
CA VAL A 211 -2.56 -15.47 -9.47
C VAL A 211 -1.10 -15.56 -9.90
N THR A 212 -0.77 -15.06 -11.09
CA THR A 212 0.61 -14.90 -11.54
C THR A 212 1.29 -13.76 -10.79
N ARG A 213 2.63 -13.70 -10.83
CA ARG A 213 3.37 -12.58 -10.20
C ARG A 213 3.09 -11.24 -10.90
N GLU A 214 2.93 -11.27 -12.22
CA GLU A 214 2.60 -10.10 -13.03
C GLU A 214 1.21 -9.56 -12.69
N ASP A 215 0.20 -10.43 -12.60
CA ASP A 215 -1.16 -10.05 -12.23
C ASP A 215 -1.25 -9.53 -10.80
N LEU A 216 -0.50 -10.15 -9.86
CA LEU A 216 -0.46 -9.71 -8.47
C LEU A 216 0.14 -8.30 -8.34
N ASP A 217 1.24 -8.04 -9.03
CA ASP A 217 1.86 -6.70 -9.02
C ASP A 217 0.99 -5.67 -9.77
N ALA A 218 0.35 -6.08 -10.88
CA ALA A 218 -0.60 -5.24 -11.60
C ALA A 218 -1.84 -4.91 -10.76
N ALA A 219 -2.36 -5.88 -9.99
CA ALA A 219 -3.50 -5.69 -9.09
C ALA A 219 -3.27 -4.50 -8.15
N MET A 220 -2.11 -4.42 -7.53
CA MET A 220 -1.83 -3.38 -6.54
C MET A 220 -1.38 -2.05 -7.18
N THR A 221 -0.66 -2.09 -8.31
CA THR A 221 -0.24 -0.86 -9.00
C THR A 221 -1.39 -0.21 -9.76
N LEU A 222 -2.14 -0.96 -10.54
CA LEU A 222 -3.23 -0.44 -11.36
C LEU A 222 -4.56 -0.34 -10.58
N GLY A 223 -4.84 -1.30 -9.71
CA GLY A 223 -6.06 -1.31 -8.89
C GLY A 223 -6.02 -0.32 -7.73
N CYS A 224 -4.92 -0.27 -6.97
CA CYS A 224 -4.78 0.61 -5.80
C CYS A 224 -3.95 1.87 -6.08
N GLY A 225 -3.23 1.94 -7.22
CA GLY A 225 -2.33 3.04 -7.53
C GLY A 225 -1.05 3.06 -6.68
N LEU A 226 -0.65 1.91 -6.14
CA LEU A 226 0.61 1.83 -5.40
C LEU A 226 1.81 2.03 -6.35
N PRO A 227 2.90 2.63 -5.85
CA PRO A 227 4.05 2.97 -6.70
C PRO A 227 4.80 1.75 -7.24
N MET A 228 4.63 0.59 -6.61
CA MET A 228 5.27 -0.66 -6.99
C MET A 228 4.43 -1.85 -6.53
N GLY A 229 4.43 -2.92 -7.32
CA GLY A 229 3.79 -4.17 -6.95
C GLY A 229 4.53 -4.88 -5.79
N PRO A 230 3.83 -5.72 -5.01
CA PRO A 230 4.37 -6.32 -3.80
C PRO A 230 5.58 -7.23 -4.03
N LEU A 231 5.58 -8.03 -5.10
CA LEU A 231 6.68 -8.95 -5.39
C LEU A 231 7.91 -8.21 -5.94
N ALA A 232 7.69 -7.21 -6.79
CA ALA A 232 8.76 -6.33 -7.26
C ALA A 232 9.38 -5.50 -6.13
N LEU A 233 8.57 -5.09 -5.14
CA LEU A 233 9.05 -4.39 -3.95
C LEU A 233 9.87 -5.30 -3.04
N LEU A 234 9.47 -6.55 -2.83
CA LEU A 234 10.25 -7.55 -2.10
C LEU A 234 11.61 -7.79 -2.76
N ASP A 235 11.65 -7.88 -4.09
CA ASP A 235 12.91 -8.02 -4.83
C ASP A 235 13.81 -6.78 -4.72
N LEU A 236 13.22 -5.60 -4.58
CA LEU A 236 13.96 -4.34 -4.35
C LEU A 236 14.54 -4.28 -2.94
N ILE A 237 13.76 -4.64 -1.92
CA ILE A 237 14.19 -4.68 -0.51
C ILE A 237 15.29 -5.73 -0.32
N GLY A 238 15.11 -6.87 -0.96
CA GLY A 238 15.89 -8.08 -0.79
C GLY A 238 15.22 -9.09 0.15
N LEU A 239 15.04 -10.32 -0.36
CA LEU A 239 14.24 -11.34 0.32
C LEU A 239 14.84 -11.80 1.65
N ASP A 240 16.16 -11.78 1.80
CA ASP A 240 16.84 -12.03 3.09
C ASP A 240 16.49 -10.95 4.12
N THR A 241 16.52 -9.68 3.72
CA THR A 241 16.12 -8.55 4.59
C THR A 241 14.64 -8.66 4.96
N ALA A 242 13.77 -8.95 3.99
CA ALA A 242 12.35 -9.15 4.21
C ALA A 242 12.06 -10.31 5.17
N TYR A 243 12.76 -11.43 4.99
CA TYR A 243 12.66 -12.59 5.87
C TYR A 243 13.04 -12.26 7.32
N GLU A 244 14.16 -11.56 7.53
CA GLU A 244 14.64 -11.18 8.87
C GLU A 244 13.67 -10.20 9.56
N ILE A 245 13.13 -9.22 8.84
CA ILE A 245 12.15 -8.27 9.37
C ILE A 245 10.89 -9.02 9.80
N LEU A 246 10.31 -9.85 8.93
CA LEU A 246 9.12 -10.66 9.23
C LEU A 246 9.35 -11.58 10.43
N ASN A 247 10.48 -12.28 10.44
CA ASN A 247 10.82 -13.21 11.52
C ASN A 247 11.00 -12.49 12.87
N THR A 248 11.62 -11.31 12.87
CA THR A 248 11.77 -10.45 14.06
C THR A 248 10.40 -9.97 14.55
N MET A 249 9.56 -9.44 13.67
CA MET A 249 8.21 -9.01 14.02
C MET A 249 7.34 -10.16 14.53
N TYR A 250 7.42 -11.34 13.91
CA TYR A 250 6.69 -12.52 14.37
C TYR A 250 7.12 -12.94 15.77
N ARG A 251 8.45 -13.02 16.03
CA ARG A 251 8.99 -13.47 17.32
C ARG A 251 8.74 -12.50 18.45
N HIS A 252 8.86 -11.19 18.19
CA HIS A 252 8.78 -10.14 19.20
C HIS A 252 7.44 -9.38 19.21
N GLY A 253 6.63 -9.49 18.16
CA GLY A 253 5.30 -8.87 18.03
C GLY A 253 4.13 -9.76 18.47
N GLY A 254 4.30 -10.57 19.52
CA GLY A 254 3.21 -11.41 20.05
C GLY A 254 2.82 -12.58 19.16
N ARG A 255 3.68 -13.01 18.24
CA ARG A 255 3.46 -14.10 17.26
C ARG A 255 2.24 -13.86 16.37
N ASN A 256 2.01 -12.61 15.96
CA ASN A 256 0.99 -12.30 14.99
C ASN A 256 1.25 -13.09 13.68
N ARG A 257 0.29 -13.94 13.29
CA ARG A 257 0.43 -14.84 12.13
C ARG A 257 0.60 -14.09 10.82
N ARG A 258 0.09 -12.87 10.71
CA ARG A 258 0.30 -12.03 9.52
C ARG A 258 1.77 -11.70 9.26
N HIS A 259 2.61 -11.72 10.31
CA HIS A 259 4.05 -11.54 10.21
C HIS A 259 4.84 -12.86 10.17
N ALA A 260 4.19 -14.03 10.30
CA ALA A 260 4.88 -15.31 10.12
C ALA A 260 5.37 -15.42 8.68
N PRO A 261 6.70 -15.49 8.42
CA PRO A 261 7.20 -15.50 7.05
C PRO A 261 6.60 -16.62 6.21
N ALA A 262 6.08 -16.30 5.04
CA ALA A 262 5.58 -17.30 4.09
C ALA A 262 6.70 -18.31 3.78
N PRO A 263 6.42 -19.62 3.73
CA PRO A 263 7.42 -20.66 3.49
C PRO A 263 8.27 -20.42 2.26
N LEU A 264 7.67 -19.90 1.19
CA LEU A 264 8.36 -19.59 -0.06
C LEU A 264 9.48 -18.55 0.12
N ILE A 265 9.30 -17.52 0.95
CA ILE A 265 10.36 -16.52 1.18
C ILE A 265 11.61 -17.20 1.74
N ARG A 266 11.45 -18.08 2.74
CA ARG A 266 12.56 -18.83 3.32
C ARG A 266 13.25 -19.72 2.29
N GLN A 267 12.48 -20.42 1.45
CA GLN A 267 13.01 -21.29 0.39
C GLN A 267 13.85 -20.48 -0.61
N MET A 268 13.34 -19.32 -1.05
CA MET A 268 14.05 -18.45 -1.97
C MET A 268 15.34 -17.89 -1.36
N VAL A 269 15.32 -17.48 -0.10
CA VAL A 269 16.52 -17.03 0.62
C VAL A 269 17.55 -18.15 0.70
N THR A 270 17.14 -19.37 1.05
CA THR A 270 18.03 -20.54 1.11
C THR A 270 18.63 -20.86 -0.26
N ALA A 271 17.88 -20.65 -1.34
CA ALA A 271 18.34 -20.85 -2.72
C ALA A 271 19.19 -19.69 -3.27
N GLY A 272 19.43 -18.63 -2.50
CA GLY A 272 20.20 -17.46 -2.93
C GLY A 272 19.45 -16.55 -3.91
N LEU A 273 18.13 -16.72 -4.04
CA LEU A 273 17.26 -15.88 -4.88
C LEU A 273 16.84 -14.64 -4.07
N LEU A 274 17.75 -13.66 -3.95
CA LEU A 274 17.57 -12.55 -3.02
C LEU A 274 17.00 -11.27 -3.67
N GLY A 275 16.50 -11.34 -4.90
CA GLY A 275 15.95 -10.22 -5.64
C GLY A 275 16.98 -9.49 -6.50
N ARG A 276 16.79 -8.19 -6.69
CA ARG A 276 17.61 -7.34 -7.61
C ARG A 276 19.11 -7.45 -7.31
N LYS A 277 19.50 -7.50 -6.06
CA LYS A 277 20.93 -7.55 -5.65
C LYS A 277 21.69 -8.77 -6.16
N THR A 278 20.99 -9.90 -6.36
CA THR A 278 21.55 -11.13 -6.93
C THR A 278 21.18 -11.34 -8.40
N GLY A 279 20.35 -10.46 -8.98
CA GLY A 279 19.84 -10.56 -10.34
C GLY A 279 18.66 -11.51 -10.50
N ARG A 280 18.20 -12.16 -9.42
CA ARG A 280 17.04 -13.05 -9.41
C ARG A 280 16.35 -13.09 -8.05
N GLY A 281 15.03 -12.99 -8.08
CA GLY A 281 14.13 -13.15 -6.96
C GLY A 281 12.81 -13.72 -7.46
N PHE A 282 11.68 -13.04 -7.20
CA PHE A 282 10.41 -13.31 -7.86
C PHE A 282 10.50 -13.06 -9.36
N TYR A 283 11.29 -12.06 -9.75
CA TYR A 283 11.61 -11.73 -11.14
C TYR A 283 13.07 -12.07 -11.47
N THR A 284 13.34 -12.20 -12.78
CA THR A 284 14.69 -12.27 -13.32
C THR A 284 15.09 -10.90 -13.84
N TYR A 285 16.28 -10.44 -13.50
CA TYR A 285 16.80 -9.13 -13.87
C TYR A 285 17.97 -9.27 -14.86
N GLU A 286 18.17 -8.26 -15.71
CA GLU A 286 19.23 -8.26 -16.75
C GLU A 286 20.63 -8.55 -16.16
N LYS A 287 20.90 -8.02 -14.95
CA LYS A 287 22.11 -8.27 -14.17
C LYS A 287 21.90 -7.91 -12.69
N PRO A 288 22.74 -8.38 -11.76
CA PRO A 288 22.68 -7.97 -10.37
C PRO A 288 22.65 -6.45 -10.21
N GLY A 289 21.71 -5.95 -9.40
CA GLY A 289 21.48 -4.52 -9.15
C GLY A 289 20.67 -3.78 -10.22
N SER A 290 20.34 -4.41 -11.36
CA SER A 290 19.48 -3.82 -12.39
C SER A 290 18.04 -3.71 -11.91
N ALA A 291 17.33 -2.67 -12.38
CA ALA A 291 15.87 -2.57 -12.23
C ALA A 291 15.12 -3.18 -13.43
N LYS A 292 15.83 -3.54 -14.51
CA LYS A 292 15.24 -4.06 -15.74
C LYS A 292 14.94 -5.54 -15.61
N VAL A 293 13.64 -5.87 -15.57
CA VAL A 293 13.14 -7.24 -15.61
C VAL A 293 13.33 -7.81 -17.02
N VAL A 294 13.69 -9.09 -17.11
CA VAL A 294 13.75 -9.85 -18.35
C VAL A 294 12.78 -11.03 -18.29
N PRO A 295 12.14 -11.41 -19.41
CA PRO A 295 11.27 -12.59 -19.43
C PRO A 295 12.00 -13.87 -19.02
N ASP A 296 11.30 -14.76 -18.35
CA ASP A 296 11.79 -16.08 -17.95
C ASP A 296 10.67 -17.14 -18.14
N GLY A 297 10.93 -18.38 -17.75
CA GLY A 297 9.99 -19.49 -17.93
C GLY A 297 8.68 -19.37 -17.14
N SER A 298 8.57 -18.38 -16.22
CA SER A 298 7.35 -18.08 -15.45
C SER A 298 6.61 -16.85 -15.99
N THR A 299 7.20 -16.14 -16.96
CA THR A 299 6.52 -14.99 -17.59
C THR A 299 5.33 -15.48 -18.40
N PRO A 300 4.10 -15.00 -18.14
CA PRO A 300 2.93 -15.40 -18.92
C PRO A 300 3.15 -15.09 -20.40
N THR A 301 2.86 -16.07 -21.26
CA THR A 301 2.72 -15.82 -22.69
C THR A 301 1.39 -15.13 -22.93
N ALA A 302 1.35 -14.20 -23.91
CA ALA A 302 0.08 -13.61 -24.33
C ALA A 302 -0.91 -14.74 -24.60
N ALA A 303 -2.05 -14.72 -23.90
CA ALA A 303 -3.10 -15.69 -24.19
C ALA A 303 -3.57 -15.41 -25.62
N ASP A 304 -3.52 -16.45 -26.47
CA ASP A 304 -4.17 -16.39 -27.78
C ASP A 304 -5.63 -16.00 -27.57
N ASP A 305 -6.14 -15.10 -28.41
CA ASP A 305 -7.55 -14.70 -28.41
C ASP A 305 -8.41 -15.95 -28.43
N ALA A 306 -9.13 -16.22 -27.34
CA ALA A 306 -9.98 -17.39 -27.25
C ALA A 306 -11.09 -17.26 -28.30
N PRO A 307 -11.30 -18.26 -29.16
CA PRO A 307 -12.41 -18.23 -30.09
C PRO A 307 -13.73 -18.27 -29.30
N GLY A 308 -14.71 -17.44 -29.66
CA GLY A 308 -16.07 -17.51 -29.13
C GLY A 308 -16.51 -16.33 -28.26
N THR A 309 -16.10 -15.10 -28.59
CA THR A 309 -16.65 -13.91 -27.91
C THR A 309 -18.04 -13.57 -28.44
N THR A 310 -19.01 -13.38 -27.55
CA THR A 310 -20.31 -12.78 -27.90
C THR A 310 -20.13 -11.28 -28.12
N ALA A 311 -20.64 -10.77 -29.26
CA ALA A 311 -20.61 -9.33 -29.51
C ALA A 311 -21.52 -8.59 -28.51
N VAL A 312 -20.97 -7.63 -27.80
CA VAL A 312 -21.69 -6.78 -26.85
C VAL A 312 -21.83 -5.38 -27.45
N THR A 313 -23.06 -4.92 -27.56
CA THR A 313 -23.39 -3.57 -28.05
C THR A 313 -24.27 -2.81 -27.06
N ARG A 314 -25.04 -3.54 -26.26
CA ARG A 314 -26.01 -2.99 -25.31
C ARG A 314 -25.76 -3.58 -23.92
N VAL A 315 -25.56 -2.71 -22.94
CA VAL A 315 -25.18 -3.09 -21.57
C VAL A 315 -26.26 -2.62 -20.59
N GLY A 316 -26.70 -3.52 -19.71
CA GLY A 316 -27.50 -3.20 -18.55
C GLY A 316 -26.63 -2.90 -17.35
N VAL A 317 -26.88 -1.82 -16.65
CA VAL A 317 -26.28 -1.51 -15.33
C VAL A 317 -27.38 -1.47 -14.30
N VAL A 318 -27.30 -2.34 -13.30
CA VAL A 318 -28.32 -2.47 -12.27
C VAL A 318 -27.73 -2.06 -10.91
N GLY A 319 -28.27 -1.03 -10.31
CA GLY A 319 -27.82 -0.54 -9.02
C GLY A 319 -28.06 0.95 -8.84
N SER A 320 -27.82 1.42 -7.64
CA SER A 320 -27.84 2.82 -7.25
C SER A 320 -26.51 3.21 -6.60
N GLY A 321 -26.25 4.51 -6.50
CA GLY A 321 -25.01 5.03 -5.93
C GLY A 321 -23.88 5.25 -6.95
N THR A 322 -22.69 5.57 -6.43
CA THR A 322 -21.55 6.05 -7.24
C THR A 322 -21.04 5.00 -8.21
N THR A 323 -20.89 3.74 -7.78
CA THR A 323 -20.36 2.66 -8.64
C THR A 323 -21.25 2.42 -9.87
N ALA A 324 -22.58 2.36 -9.69
CA ALA A 324 -23.51 2.18 -10.79
C ALA A 324 -23.47 3.38 -11.76
N ALA A 325 -23.39 4.61 -11.22
CA ALA A 325 -23.26 5.83 -12.02
C ALA A 325 -21.94 5.85 -12.82
N ASP A 326 -20.83 5.52 -12.19
CA ASP A 326 -19.51 5.44 -12.82
C ASP A 326 -19.49 4.41 -13.95
N LEU A 327 -20.07 3.23 -13.73
CA LEU A 327 -20.17 2.17 -14.75
C LEU A 327 -21.02 2.64 -15.93
N ALA A 328 -22.21 3.23 -15.68
CA ALA A 328 -23.05 3.75 -16.74
C ALA A 328 -22.31 4.82 -17.57
N ALA A 329 -21.56 5.70 -16.92
CA ALA A 329 -20.75 6.72 -17.57
C ALA A 329 -19.63 6.11 -18.43
N VAL A 330 -18.85 5.18 -17.88
CA VAL A 330 -17.70 4.53 -18.56
C VAL A 330 -18.17 3.74 -19.78
N PHE A 331 -19.23 2.94 -19.65
CA PHE A 331 -19.78 2.20 -20.79
C PHE A 331 -20.33 3.13 -21.88
N ALA A 332 -21.08 4.18 -21.50
CA ALA A 332 -21.63 5.13 -22.45
C ALA A 332 -20.54 5.95 -23.17
N ALA A 333 -19.47 6.35 -22.46
CA ALA A 333 -18.31 7.03 -23.02
C ALA A 333 -17.57 6.14 -24.04
N ALA A 334 -17.48 4.83 -23.79
CA ALA A 334 -16.90 3.86 -24.70
C ALA A 334 -17.78 3.50 -25.92
N GLY A 335 -18.99 4.09 -26.01
CA GLY A 335 -19.88 3.95 -27.17
C GLY A 335 -20.99 2.90 -27.03
N TYR A 336 -21.08 2.21 -25.90
CA TYR A 336 -22.17 1.25 -25.67
C TYR A 336 -23.52 1.93 -25.45
N GLN A 337 -24.60 1.27 -25.88
CA GLN A 337 -25.95 1.62 -25.46
C GLN A 337 -26.17 1.10 -24.04
N VAL A 338 -26.53 1.94 -23.10
CA VAL A 338 -26.64 1.59 -21.67
C VAL A 338 -28.11 1.66 -21.24
N VAL A 339 -28.59 0.62 -20.58
CA VAL A 339 -29.85 0.62 -19.83
C VAL A 339 -29.50 0.64 -18.35
N ALA A 340 -29.71 1.78 -17.69
CA ALA A 340 -29.43 1.95 -16.27
C ALA A 340 -30.73 1.78 -15.46
N VAL A 341 -30.72 0.79 -14.55
CA VAL A 341 -31.85 0.45 -13.68
C VAL A 341 -31.45 0.71 -12.22
N GLY A 342 -32.15 1.62 -11.55
CA GLY A 342 -31.86 1.94 -10.13
C GLY A 342 -33.04 2.53 -9.39
N ALA A 343 -33.09 2.28 -8.08
CA ALA A 343 -34.15 2.72 -7.19
C ALA A 343 -34.24 4.27 -7.02
N ASP A 344 -33.14 4.99 -7.29
CA ASP A 344 -33.07 6.45 -7.13
C ASP A 344 -33.69 7.22 -8.32
N GLY A 345 -34.15 6.49 -9.33
CA GLY A 345 -34.73 7.03 -10.55
C GLY A 345 -33.79 7.92 -11.37
N PRO A 346 -34.28 8.47 -12.51
CA PRO A 346 -33.44 9.26 -13.43
C PRO A 346 -32.81 10.50 -12.81
N ALA A 347 -33.47 11.13 -11.86
CA ALA A 347 -33.09 12.46 -11.34
C ALA A 347 -31.84 12.39 -10.43
N GLY A 348 -31.75 11.37 -9.58
CA GLY A 348 -30.61 11.21 -8.66
C GLY A 348 -29.33 10.73 -9.35
N THR A 349 -29.46 9.74 -10.23
CA THR A 349 -28.31 9.09 -10.88
C THR A 349 -27.75 9.91 -12.04
N THR A 350 -28.58 10.70 -12.76
CA THR A 350 -28.11 11.56 -13.87
C THR A 350 -27.09 12.61 -13.42
N GLY A 351 -27.24 13.16 -12.20
CA GLY A 351 -26.29 14.11 -11.65
C GLY A 351 -24.92 13.50 -11.41
N ALA A 352 -24.88 12.30 -10.82
CA ALA A 352 -23.65 11.56 -10.57
C ALA A 352 -22.95 11.16 -11.89
N VAL A 353 -23.69 10.63 -12.87
CA VAL A 353 -23.13 10.29 -14.20
C VAL A 353 -22.54 11.52 -14.90
N ARG A 354 -23.21 12.69 -14.80
CA ARG A 354 -22.68 13.94 -15.35
C ARG A 354 -21.38 14.37 -14.66
N ALA A 355 -21.29 14.21 -13.35
CA ALA A 355 -20.08 14.50 -12.59
C ALA A 355 -18.92 13.59 -13.04
N THR A 356 -19.15 12.29 -13.11
CA THR A 356 -18.17 11.31 -13.58
C THR A 356 -17.68 11.62 -14.99
N LEU A 357 -18.57 11.89 -15.94
CA LEU A 357 -18.21 12.28 -17.31
C LEU A 357 -17.50 13.64 -17.40
N ALA A 358 -17.60 14.48 -16.39
CA ALA A 358 -16.89 15.76 -16.32
C ALA A 358 -15.46 15.59 -15.76
N GLU A 359 -15.23 14.61 -14.87
CA GLU A 359 -13.93 14.33 -14.27
C GLU A 359 -12.98 13.60 -15.23
N ASP A 360 -13.51 12.80 -16.15
CA ASP A 360 -12.73 11.99 -17.10
C ASP A 360 -12.12 12.82 -18.26
N VAL A 361 -12.48 14.10 -18.36
CA VAL A 361 -11.95 15.03 -19.37
C VAL A 361 -10.89 15.94 -18.74
N PRO A 362 -9.67 16.06 -19.32
CA PRO A 362 -8.67 16.99 -18.85
C PRO A 362 -9.26 18.41 -18.75
N ARG A 363 -9.03 19.10 -17.63
CA ARG A 363 -9.61 20.44 -17.33
C ARG A 363 -9.30 21.49 -18.40
N ASP A 364 -8.23 21.31 -19.14
CA ASP A 364 -7.76 22.16 -20.24
C ASP A 364 -8.37 21.79 -21.61
N ARG A 365 -9.13 20.72 -21.74
CA ARG A 365 -9.84 20.28 -22.96
C ARG A 365 -11.25 19.76 -22.68
N PRO A 366 -12.18 20.60 -22.21
CA PRO A 366 -13.56 20.18 -21.99
C PRO A 366 -14.18 19.72 -23.31
N ASP A 367 -14.77 18.51 -23.33
CA ASP A 367 -15.55 17.96 -24.46
C ASP A 367 -17.05 17.88 -24.11
N PRO A 368 -17.80 19.01 -24.17
CA PRO A 368 -19.23 19.00 -23.89
C PRO A 368 -20.02 18.14 -24.87
N ALA A 369 -19.60 18.11 -26.16
CA ALA A 369 -20.30 17.34 -27.19
C ALA A 369 -20.15 15.83 -26.95
N GLY A 370 -18.96 15.38 -26.56
CA GLY A 370 -18.71 13.99 -26.17
C GLY A 370 -19.53 13.56 -24.96
N ARG A 371 -19.65 14.42 -23.95
CA ARG A 371 -20.50 14.19 -22.76
C ARG A 371 -21.97 14.05 -23.13
N ASP A 372 -22.50 14.99 -23.93
CA ASP A 372 -23.90 14.96 -24.34
C ASP A 372 -24.18 13.71 -25.20
N ALA A 373 -23.25 13.34 -26.07
CA ALA A 373 -23.33 12.11 -26.85
C ALA A 373 -23.29 10.84 -25.98
N ALA A 374 -22.48 10.80 -24.92
CA ALA A 374 -22.46 9.70 -23.96
C ALA A 374 -23.79 9.64 -23.17
N LEU A 375 -24.26 10.76 -22.65
CA LEU A 375 -25.55 10.82 -21.95
C LEU A 375 -26.73 10.37 -22.82
N ALA A 376 -26.71 10.70 -24.11
CA ALA A 376 -27.76 10.28 -25.07
C ALA A 376 -27.79 8.76 -25.31
N ARG A 377 -26.73 8.03 -24.96
CA ARG A 377 -26.69 6.55 -25.05
C ARG A 377 -27.28 5.86 -23.81
N ILE A 378 -27.61 6.62 -22.74
CA ILE A 378 -28.12 6.05 -21.51
C ILE A 378 -29.64 6.14 -21.48
N THR A 379 -30.29 4.98 -21.39
CA THR A 379 -31.73 4.87 -21.13
C THR A 379 -31.92 4.54 -19.65
N TRP A 380 -32.71 5.34 -18.96
CA TRP A 380 -33.04 5.14 -17.55
C TRP A 380 -34.32 4.33 -17.41
N ALA A 381 -34.34 3.38 -16.46
CA ALA A 381 -35.50 2.55 -16.18
C ALA A 381 -35.66 2.29 -14.68
N ASP A 382 -36.90 2.16 -14.24
CA ASP A 382 -37.26 1.86 -12.86
C ASP A 382 -37.59 0.36 -12.66
N ALA A 383 -37.56 -0.42 -13.74
CA ALA A 383 -37.90 -1.85 -13.75
C ALA A 383 -36.87 -2.65 -14.59
N LEU A 384 -36.85 -3.97 -14.42
CA LEU A 384 -35.88 -4.84 -15.10
C LEU A 384 -36.24 -5.18 -16.55
N GLU A 385 -37.50 -5.04 -16.95
CA GLU A 385 -38.01 -5.43 -18.27
C GLU A 385 -37.22 -4.84 -19.46
N PRO A 386 -36.73 -3.58 -19.41
CA PRO A 386 -35.89 -3.02 -20.46
C PRO A 386 -34.53 -3.71 -20.67
N LEU A 387 -34.12 -4.60 -19.73
CA LEU A 387 -32.92 -5.41 -19.86
C LEU A 387 -33.12 -6.66 -20.74
N ALA A 388 -34.32 -6.92 -21.24
CA ALA A 388 -34.61 -8.11 -22.05
C ALA A 388 -33.70 -8.26 -23.30
N ASP A 389 -33.29 -7.13 -23.91
CA ASP A 389 -32.53 -7.09 -25.16
C ASP A 389 -31.04 -6.75 -24.98
N VAL A 390 -30.52 -6.64 -23.74
CA VAL A 390 -29.10 -6.35 -23.51
C VAL A 390 -28.23 -7.56 -23.78
N ASP A 391 -26.93 -7.34 -23.96
CA ASP A 391 -25.94 -8.39 -24.25
C ASP A 391 -25.09 -8.73 -23.02
N LEU A 392 -24.99 -7.79 -22.05
CA LEU A 392 -24.29 -7.91 -20.78
C LEU A 392 -25.09 -7.16 -19.71
N VAL A 393 -25.21 -7.74 -18.53
CA VAL A 393 -25.70 -7.01 -17.34
C VAL A 393 -24.58 -6.92 -16.33
N VAL A 394 -24.36 -5.74 -15.77
CA VAL A 394 -23.43 -5.50 -14.65
C VAL A 394 -24.25 -5.04 -13.44
N GLU A 395 -24.33 -5.90 -12.44
CA GLU A 395 -24.96 -5.62 -11.16
C GLU A 395 -23.97 -4.88 -10.26
N ALA A 396 -24.42 -3.77 -9.69
CA ALA A 396 -23.68 -2.87 -8.80
C ALA A 396 -24.54 -2.39 -7.62
N THR A 397 -25.25 -3.32 -6.99
CA THR A 397 -26.03 -3.04 -5.78
C THR A 397 -25.21 -3.27 -4.51
N ALA A 398 -25.56 -2.59 -3.43
CA ALA A 398 -24.97 -2.83 -2.09
C ALA A 398 -25.83 -3.83 -1.30
N GLY A 399 -26.29 -4.91 -1.95
CA GLY A 399 -27.23 -5.86 -1.36
C GLY A 399 -26.55 -6.92 -0.48
N GLU A 400 -27.32 -7.44 0.47
CA GLU A 400 -27.01 -8.69 1.15
C GLU A 400 -27.23 -9.88 0.21
N LEU A 401 -26.64 -11.05 0.53
CA LEU A 401 -26.61 -12.21 -0.34
C LEU A 401 -28.02 -12.62 -0.86
N ASP A 402 -28.99 -12.78 0.04
CA ASP A 402 -30.35 -13.23 -0.32
C ASP A 402 -31.04 -12.27 -1.30
N ALA A 403 -30.88 -10.97 -1.10
CA ALA A 403 -31.44 -9.94 -1.98
C ALA A 403 -30.77 -9.96 -3.36
N THR A 404 -29.45 -10.14 -3.39
CA THR A 404 -28.70 -10.19 -4.65
C THR A 404 -28.99 -11.50 -5.40
N GLN A 405 -29.15 -12.63 -4.71
CA GLN A 405 -29.60 -13.90 -5.32
C GLN A 405 -30.99 -13.77 -5.95
N ALA A 406 -31.94 -13.13 -5.24
CA ALA A 406 -33.27 -12.86 -5.78
C ALA A 406 -33.20 -11.97 -7.03
N LEU A 407 -32.33 -10.97 -7.05
CA LEU A 407 -32.10 -10.14 -8.21
C LEU A 407 -31.55 -10.94 -9.39
N PHE A 408 -30.54 -11.81 -9.17
CA PHE A 408 -29.96 -12.66 -10.23
C PHE A 408 -31.00 -13.65 -10.81
N ALA A 409 -31.85 -14.23 -9.96
CA ALA A 409 -32.97 -15.06 -10.42
C ALA A 409 -33.94 -14.27 -11.33
N ARG A 410 -34.25 -13.04 -10.97
CA ARG A 410 -35.10 -12.15 -11.79
C ARG A 410 -34.41 -11.74 -13.11
N LEU A 411 -33.10 -11.44 -13.08
CA LEU A 411 -32.32 -11.13 -14.28
C LEU A 411 -32.30 -12.32 -15.24
N ASP A 412 -32.20 -13.57 -14.71
CA ASP A 412 -32.27 -14.79 -15.49
C ASP A 412 -33.62 -14.98 -16.21
N GLU A 413 -34.72 -14.53 -15.59
CA GLU A 413 -36.06 -14.57 -16.18
C GLU A 413 -36.26 -13.52 -17.27
N VAL A 414 -35.72 -12.30 -17.08
CA VAL A 414 -35.95 -11.15 -17.96
C VAL A 414 -35.03 -11.16 -19.17
N CYS A 415 -33.74 -11.46 -18.97
CA CYS A 415 -32.75 -11.35 -20.02
C CYS A 415 -32.81 -12.51 -21.02
N LYS A 416 -32.55 -12.23 -22.30
CA LYS A 416 -32.46 -13.22 -23.35
C LYS A 416 -31.38 -14.28 -23.05
N PRO A 417 -31.45 -15.49 -23.63
CA PRO A 417 -30.39 -16.50 -23.49
C PRO A 417 -29.04 -16.00 -23.97
N GLY A 418 -27.94 -16.43 -23.31
CA GLY A 418 -26.57 -16.09 -23.68
C GLY A 418 -26.07 -14.72 -23.19
N VAL A 419 -26.90 -14.00 -22.45
CA VAL A 419 -26.45 -12.76 -21.78
C VAL A 419 -25.54 -13.10 -20.62
N VAL A 420 -24.37 -12.46 -20.57
CA VAL A 420 -23.47 -12.55 -19.42
C VAL A 420 -24.05 -11.71 -18.27
N LEU A 421 -24.22 -12.32 -17.11
CA LEU A 421 -24.65 -11.67 -15.88
C LEU A 421 -23.43 -11.48 -14.96
N ALA A 422 -23.01 -10.25 -14.78
CA ALA A 422 -21.84 -9.91 -13.97
C ALA A 422 -22.23 -9.20 -12.68
N THR A 423 -21.49 -9.45 -11.60
CA THR A 423 -21.58 -8.69 -10.35
C THR A 423 -20.30 -7.91 -10.08
N THR A 424 -20.40 -6.75 -9.46
CA THR A 424 -19.23 -5.97 -9.02
C THR A 424 -18.84 -6.22 -7.56
N THR A 425 -19.58 -7.05 -6.83
CA THR A 425 -19.29 -7.34 -5.42
C THR A 425 -17.92 -7.97 -5.23
N SER A 426 -17.22 -7.62 -4.17
CA SER A 426 -16.02 -8.34 -3.69
C SER A 426 -16.26 -9.02 -2.32
N ALA A 427 -17.48 -8.90 -1.79
CA ALA A 427 -17.86 -9.42 -0.48
C ALA A 427 -18.78 -10.63 -0.53
N LEU A 428 -19.47 -10.86 -1.67
CA LEU A 428 -20.40 -11.98 -1.84
C LEU A 428 -19.76 -13.07 -2.74
N PRO A 429 -19.99 -14.38 -2.43
CA PRO A 429 -19.51 -15.45 -3.30
C PRO A 429 -20.25 -15.44 -4.65
N VAL A 430 -19.50 -15.29 -5.75
CA VAL A 430 -20.07 -15.24 -7.10
C VAL A 430 -20.76 -16.55 -7.47
N ILE A 431 -20.25 -17.69 -6.99
CA ILE A 431 -20.87 -19.00 -7.22
C ILE A 431 -22.28 -19.08 -6.64
N GLU A 432 -22.55 -18.44 -5.49
CA GLU A 432 -23.89 -18.47 -4.88
C GLU A 432 -24.89 -17.63 -5.70
N LEU A 433 -24.44 -16.56 -6.32
CA LEU A 433 -25.24 -15.77 -7.27
C LEU A 433 -25.48 -16.55 -8.55
N ALA A 434 -24.45 -17.23 -9.07
CA ALA A 434 -24.54 -18.06 -10.26
C ALA A 434 -25.58 -19.19 -10.08
N MET A 435 -25.56 -19.85 -8.94
CA MET A 435 -26.47 -20.95 -8.63
C MET A 435 -27.92 -20.52 -8.36
N ALA A 436 -28.18 -19.23 -8.19
CA ALA A 436 -29.52 -18.66 -8.15
C ALA A 436 -30.16 -18.55 -9.55
N THR A 437 -29.39 -18.75 -10.62
CA THR A 437 -29.83 -18.71 -12.02
C THR A 437 -29.91 -20.11 -12.65
N ARG A 438 -30.62 -20.25 -13.79
CA ARG A 438 -30.64 -21.48 -14.61
C ARG A 438 -29.44 -21.57 -15.54
N ARG A 439 -28.61 -20.51 -15.64
CA ARG A 439 -27.42 -20.39 -16.52
C ARG A 439 -26.15 -20.03 -15.74
N PRO A 440 -25.74 -20.81 -14.74
CA PRO A 440 -24.57 -20.49 -13.94
C PRO A 440 -23.26 -20.37 -14.74
N ALA A 441 -23.23 -20.90 -15.98
CA ALA A 441 -22.08 -20.78 -16.89
C ALA A 441 -21.90 -19.37 -17.47
N ASP A 442 -22.97 -18.56 -17.49
CA ASP A 442 -22.97 -17.19 -18.00
C ASP A 442 -22.82 -16.15 -16.89
N VAL A 443 -22.55 -16.60 -15.65
CA VAL A 443 -22.37 -15.72 -14.48
C VAL A 443 -20.90 -15.62 -14.08
N LEU A 444 -20.44 -14.39 -13.81
CA LEU A 444 -19.07 -14.09 -13.36
C LEU A 444 -19.02 -12.81 -12.53
N GLY A 445 -17.88 -12.54 -11.90
CA GLY A 445 -17.60 -11.23 -11.29
C GLY A 445 -16.85 -10.33 -12.27
N LEU A 446 -17.21 -9.04 -12.27
CA LEU A 446 -16.47 -7.95 -12.89
C LEU A 446 -16.19 -6.89 -11.83
N HIS A 447 -15.14 -7.13 -11.05
CA HIS A 447 -14.78 -6.21 -9.98
C HIS A 447 -13.97 -5.04 -10.53
N PHE A 448 -14.62 -3.87 -10.63
CA PHE A 448 -14.01 -2.60 -10.99
C PHE A 448 -13.45 -1.94 -9.74
N CYS A 449 -12.14 -1.67 -9.72
CA CYS A 449 -11.52 -0.97 -8.60
C CYS A 449 -12.02 0.50 -8.53
N ALA A 450 -12.38 0.96 -7.36
CA ALA A 450 -12.85 2.32 -7.14
C ALA A 450 -11.70 3.35 -7.02
N PRO A 451 -11.90 4.60 -7.49
CA PRO A 451 -12.98 5.09 -8.35
C PRO A 451 -12.88 4.53 -9.77
N VAL A 452 -13.99 4.04 -10.31
CA VAL A 452 -14.04 3.30 -11.58
C VAL A 452 -13.39 4.06 -12.75
N PRO A 453 -13.58 5.37 -12.96
CA PRO A 453 -12.94 6.09 -14.05
C PRO A 453 -11.42 6.14 -13.94
N ALA A 454 -10.89 6.27 -12.73
CA ALA A 454 -9.47 6.50 -12.48
C ALA A 454 -8.61 5.22 -12.41
N ARG A 455 -9.24 4.04 -12.24
CA ARG A 455 -8.52 2.77 -12.06
C ARG A 455 -8.61 1.92 -13.32
N PRO A 456 -7.47 1.64 -13.99
CA PRO A 456 -7.48 0.91 -15.26
C PRO A 456 -7.60 -0.61 -15.11
N LEU A 457 -7.72 -1.15 -13.88
CA LEU A 457 -7.81 -2.59 -13.61
C LEU A 457 -9.25 -3.05 -13.42
N VAL A 458 -9.56 -4.23 -13.98
CA VAL A 458 -10.78 -5.00 -13.69
C VAL A 458 -10.39 -6.45 -13.38
N GLU A 459 -10.86 -6.97 -12.26
CA GLU A 459 -10.75 -8.38 -11.92
C GLU A 459 -11.92 -9.15 -12.53
N VAL A 460 -11.61 -10.08 -13.42
CA VAL A 460 -12.58 -11.02 -14.01
C VAL A 460 -12.60 -12.27 -13.15
N VAL A 461 -13.66 -12.41 -12.36
CA VAL A 461 -13.78 -13.47 -11.35
C VAL A 461 -14.57 -14.64 -11.90
N THR A 462 -13.94 -15.79 -11.98
CA THR A 462 -14.56 -17.00 -12.51
C THR A 462 -14.88 -17.99 -11.41
N THR A 463 -16.06 -18.56 -11.47
CA THR A 463 -16.47 -19.67 -10.61
C THR A 463 -16.11 -21.02 -11.25
N VAL A 464 -16.29 -22.11 -10.53
CA VAL A 464 -16.15 -23.47 -11.08
C VAL A 464 -17.19 -23.80 -12.17
N ARG A 465 -18.18 -22.93 -12.36
CA ARG A 465 -19.25 -23.08 -13.37
C ARG A 465 -19.12 -22.11 -14.54
N THR A 466 -18.39 -21.01 -14.39
CA THR A 466 -18.25 -19.97 -15.43
C THR A 466 -17.62 -20.54 -16.70
N SER A 467 -18.23 -20.28 -17.84
CA SER A 467 -17.74 -20.74 -19.14
C SER A 467 -16.52 -19.93 -19.62
N THR A 468 -15.72 -20.55 -20.49
CA THR A 468 -14.63 -19.85 -21.18
C THR A 468 -15.14 -18.74 -22.11
N GLU A 469 -16.34 -18.92 -22.69
CA GLU A 469 -16.98 -17.94 -23.55
C GLU A 469 -17.43 -16.69 -22.79
N ALA A 470 -18.08 -16.86 -21.64
CA ALA A 470 -18.44 -15.73 -20.76
C ALA A 470 -17.18 -14.97 -20.31
N THR A 471 -16.12 -15.69 -19.94
CA THR A 471 -14.84 -15.09 -19.54
C THR A 471 -14.19 -14.31 -20.69
N ALA A 472 -14.16 -14.88 -21.90
CA ALA A 472 -13.61 -14.22 -23.09
C ALA A 472 -14.43 -12.97 -23.47
N THR A 473 -15.75 -13.05 -23.41
CA THR A 473 -16.66 -11.91 -23.64
C THR A 473 -16.39 -10.78 -22.64
N ALA A 474 -16.30 -11.10 -21.36
CA ALA A 474 -16.00 -10.12 -20.30
C ALA A 474 -14.64 -9.42 -20.52
N ARG A 475 -13.60 -10.20 -20.87
CA ARG A 475 -12.27 -9.64 -21.20
C ARG A 475 -12.30 -8.74 -22.42
N ALA A 476 -13.01 -9.13 -23.49
CA ALA A 476 -13.15 -8.33 -24.70
C ALA A 476 -13.85 -6.99 -24.41
N VAL A 477 -14.90 -7.00 -23.58
CA VAL A 477 -15.58 -5.78 -23.13
C VAL A 477 -14.63 -4.90 -22.34
N CYS A 478 -13.91 -5.44 -21.36
CA CYS A 478 -12.94 -4.66 -20.58
C CYS A 478 -11.83 -4.06 -21.46
N ALA A 479 -11.33 -4.80 -22.45
CA ALA A 479 -10.35 -4.31 -23.41
C ALA A 479 -10.91 -3.14 -24.25
N ALA A 480 -12.18 -3.24 -24.70
CA ALA A 480 -12.86 -2.14 -25.41
C ALA A 480 -13.06 -0.89 -24.52
N LEU A 481 -13.17 -1.07 -23.20
CA LEU A 481 -13.16 0.03 -22.24
C LEU A 481 -11.74 0.58 -21.95
N GLY A 482 -10.69 0.08 -22.60
CA GLY A 482 -9.30 0.44 -22.32
C GLY A 482 -8.80 -0.04 -20.96
N ARG A 483 -9.40 -1.11 -20.41
CA ARG A 483 -9.05 -1.64 -19.08
C ARG A 483 -8.13 -2.86 -19.19
N THR A 484 -7.18 -2.93 -18.28
CA THR A 484 -6.37 -4.14 -18.06
C THR A 484 -7.18 -5.13 -17.23
N THR A 485 -7.19 -6.41 -17.63
CA THR A 485 -7.87 -7.46 -16.88
C THR A 485 -6.88 -8.41 -16.24
N LEU A 486 -7.18 -8.87 -15.04
CA LEU A 486 -6.64 -10.10 -14.47
C LEU A 486 -7.79 -11.09 -14.27
N VAL A 487 -7.49 -12.37 -14.40
CA VAL A 487 -8.48 -13.44 -14.18
C VAL A 487 -8.12 -14.16 -12.88
N CYS A 488 -9.09 -14.27 -11.98
CA CYS A 488 -8.91 -14.99 -10.72
C CYS A 488 -10.13 -15.88 -10.40
N GLY A 489 -9.98 -16.76 -9.43
CA GLY A 489 -11.07 -17.57 -8.92
C GLY A 489 -11.97 -16.81 -7.96
N ASP A 490 -13.14 -17.38 -7.67
CA ASP A 490 -14.11 -16.86 -6.71
C ASP A 490 -13.66 -17.14 -5.27
N ARG A 491 -13.00 -16.16 -4.66
CA ARG A 491 -12.62 -16.11 -3.24
C ARG A 491 -12.97 -14.75 -2.68
N ALA A 492 -13.23 -14.66 -1.39
CA ALA A 492 -13.51 -13.38 -0.73
C ALA A 492 -12.42 -12.35 -1.00
N GLY A 493 -12.82 -11.16 -1.45
CA GLY A 493 -11.92 -10.04 -1.75
C GLY A 493 -11.05 -10.22 -2.99
N PHE A 494 -11.19 -11.32 -3.73
CA PHE A 494 -10.45 -11.64 -4.96
C PHE A 494 -8.93 -11.48 -4.79
N VAL A 495 -8.28 -10.53 -5.47
CA VAL A 495 -6.86 -10.23 -5.32
C VAL A 495 -6.65 -8.87 -4.66
N VAL A 496 -7.28 -7.83 -5.21
CA VAL A 496 -7.08 -6.44 -4.75
C VAL A 496 -7.56 -6.28 -3.32
N ASP A 497 -8.81 -6.60 -3.05
CA ASP A 497 -9.43 -6.40 -1.74
C ASP A 497 -8.89 -7.38 -0.71
N ALA A 498 -8.54 -8.61 -1.13
CA ALA A 498 -7.88 -9.59 -0.26
C ALA A 498 -6.52 -9.14 0.27
N LEU A 499 -5.84 -8.21 -0.43
CA LEU A 499 -4.59 -7.61 0.02
C LEU A 499 -4.81 -6.25 0.71
N LEU A 500 -5.68 -5.43 0.17
CA LEU A 500 -5.89 -4.06 0.62
C LEU A 500 -6.58 -4.01 1.99
N PHE A 501 -7.72 -4.69 2.15
CA PHE A 501 -8.52 -4.54 3.37
C PHE A 501 -7.86 -5.13 4.63
N PRO A 502 -7.13 -6.25 4.60
CA PRO A 502 -6.38 -6.68 5.77
C PRO A 502 -5.27 -5.69 6.18
N TYR A 503 -4.62 -5.03 5.23
CA TYR A 503 -3.67 -3.94 5.52
C TYR A 503 -4.38 -2.74 6.19
N LEU A 504 -5.54 -2.34 5.68
CA LEU A 504 -6.35 -1.27 6.27
C LEU A 504 -6.86 -1.65 7.67
N ASN A 505 -7.28 -2.89 7.86
CA ASN A 505 -7.72 -3.41 9.16
C ASN A 505 -6.59 -3.46 10.20
N ASP A 506 -5.36 -3.78 9.78
CA ASP A 506 -4.18 -3.72 10.65
C ASP A 506 -3.91 -2.27 11.12
N ALA A 507 -4.11 -1.28 10.26
CA ALA A 507 -4.01 0.14 10.62
C ALA A 507 -5.08 0.52 11.66
N VAL A 508 -6.32 0.07 11.49
CA VAL A 508 -7.39 0.29 12.48
C VAL A 508 -7.07 -0.36 13.81
N ALA A 509 -6.58 -1.59 13.82
CA ALA A 509 -6.17 -2.28 15.04
C ALA A 509 -4.99 -1.58 15.74
N MET A 510 -4.09 -0.98 14.98
CA MET A 510 -2.98 -0.17 15.52
C MET A 510 -3.49 1.11 16.20
N LEU A 511 -4.46 1.80 15.59
CA LEU A 511 -5.13 2.96 16.18
C LEU A 511 -5.90 2.58 17.44
N GLU A 512 -6.69 1.51 17.41
CA GLU A 512 -7.47 1.00 18.55
C GLU A 512 -6.58 0.66 19.74
N ALA A 513 -5.39 0.11 19.49
CA ALA A 513 -4.40 -0.16 20.52
C ALA A 513 -3.76 1.11 21.12
N GLY A 514 -4.13 2.31 20.67
CA GLY A 514 -3.55 3.58 21.12
C GLY A 514 -2.06 3.72 20.81
N TYR A 515 -1.58 3.02 19.77
CA TYR A 515 -0.16 2.95 19.42
C TYR A 515 0.32 4.20 18.68
N ALA A 516 -0.51 4.71 17.78
CA ALA A 516 -0.27 5.93 17.02
C ALA A 516 -1.61 6.62 16.69
N THR A 517 -1.58 7.87 16.26
CA THR A 517 -2.77 8.62 15.84
C THR A 517 -3.13 8.31 14.37
N VAL A 518 -4.32 8.72 13.95
CA VAL A 518 -4.77 8.64 12.54
C VAL A 518 -3.78 9.30 11.59
N ASP A 519 -3.31 10.50 11.96
CA ASP A 519 -2.38 11.27 11.12
C ASP A 519 -0.98 10.65 11.10
N ASP A 520 -0.49 10.13 12.21
CA ASP A 520 0.80 9.45 12.29
C ASP A 520 0.85 8.23 11.37
N ILE A 521 -0.21 7.41 11.40
CA ILE A 521 -0.28 6.20 10.58
C ILE A 521 -0.41 6.56 9.09
N ASP A 522 -1.23 7.56 8.74
CA ASP A 522 -1.34 8.05 7.36
C ASP A 522 0.00 8.63 6.87
N HIS A 523 0.69 9.42 7.68
CA HIS A 523 2.01 9.95 7.35
C HIS A 523 3.08 8.85 7.20
N ALA A 524 3.05 7.83 8.06
CA ALA A 524 3.99 6.71 7.96
C ALA A 524 3.89 6.02 6.60
N MET A 525 2.69 5.80 6.09
CA MET A 525 2.50 5.12 4.81
C MET A 525 2.72 6.05 3.61
N THR A 526 2.29 7.30 3.69
CA THR A 526 2.46 8.24 2.57
C THR A 526 3.89 8.74 2.44
N LEU A 527 4.52 9.14 3.53
CA LEU A 527 5.85 9.74 3.54
C LEU A 527 6.98 8.71 3.69
N GLY A 528 6.69 7.55 4.31
CA GLY A 528 7.65 6.46 4.52
C GLY A 528 7.63 5.40 3.43
N CYS A 529 6.46 5.04 2.91
CA CYS A 529 6.29 4.01 1.88
C CYS A 529 5.97 4.60 0.50
N GLY A 530 5.71 5.91 0.39
CA GLY A 530 5.37 6.58 -0.86
C GLY A 530 3.97 6.24 -1.38
N TYR A 531 3.07 5.79 -0.51
CA TYR A 531 1.69 5.50 -0.90
C TYR A 531 0.95 6.79 -1.26
N PRO A 532 0.08 6.79 -2.27
CA PRO A 532 -0.62 7.99 -2.72
C PRO A 532 -1.61 8.51 -1.68
N THR A 533 -2.13 7.61 -0.82
CA THR A 533 -3.15 7.91 0.19
C THR A 533 -2.85 7.09 1.45
N GLY A 534 -3.02 7.70 2.60
CA GLY A 534 -2.90 7.01 3.89
C GLY A 534 -4.08 6.07 4.14
N PRO A 535 -3.93 5.06 5.03
CA PRO A 535 -4.96 4.04 5.25
C PRO A 535 -6.29 4.60 5.74
N PHE A 536 -6.30 5.59 6.61
CA PHE A 536 -7.54 6.16 7.13
C PHE A 536 -8.22 7.12 6.14
N ALA A 537 -7.43 7.89 5.41
CA ALA A 537 -7.97 8.70 4.32
C ALA A 537 -8.59 7.83 3.22
N LEU A 538 -8.02 6.64 2.96
CA LEU A 538 -8.56 5.66 2.02
C LEU A 538 -9.82 4.99 2.56
N LEU A 539 -9.85 4.59 3.84
CA LEU A 539 -11.04 4.02 4.50
C LEU A 539 -12.22 4.99 4.44
N ASP A 540 -11.99 6.27 4.76
CA ASP A 540 -13.03 7.31 4.71
C ASP A 540 -13.52 7.56 3.28
N ALA A 541 -12.69 7.35 2.27
CA ALA A 541 -13.06 7.51 0.86
C ALA A 541 -13.84 6.31 0.32
N VAL A 542 -13.45 5.07 0.69
CA VAL A 542 -14.11 3.83 0.24
C VAL A 542 -15.44 3.59 0.94
N GLY A 543 -15.52 3.95 2.22
CA GLY A 543 -16.64 3.67 3.11
C GLY A 543 -16.30 2.57 4.13
N LEU A 544 -16.57 2.88 5.41
CA LEU A 544 -16.25 1.97 6.52
C LEU A 544 -17.16 0.75 6.54
N ASP A 545 -18.39 0.87 6.09
CA ASP A 545 -19.36 -0.22 5.91
C ASP A 545 -18.90 -1.22 4.84
N VAL A 546 -18.41 -0.72 3.70
CA VAL A 546 -17.78 -1.56 2.65
C VAL A 546 -16.57 -2.28 3.22
N ALA A 547 -15.68 -1.55 3.89
CA ALA A 547 -14.48 -2.13 4.50
C ALA A 547 -14.83 -3.24 5.50
N LEU A 548 -15.85 -3.02 6.35
CA LEU A 548 -16.33 -4.00 7.32
C LEU A 548 -16.93 -5.23 6.63
N ALA A 549 -17.71 -5.05 5.56
CA ALA A 549 -18.32 -6.13 4.80
C ALA A 549 -17.26 -7.04 4.17
N VAL A 550 -16.28 -6.47 3.48
CA VAL A 550 -15.17 -7.22 2.86
C VAL A 550 -14.34 -7.93 3.92
N GLN A 551 -13.98 -7.24 5.01
CA GLN A 551 -13.18 -7.84 6.08
C GLN A 551 -13.91 -8.99 6.77
N ARG A 552 -15.23 -8.89 6.93
CA ARG A 552 -16.08 -10.00 7.42
C ARG A 552 -16.11 -11.17 6.45
N ALA A 553 -16.20 -10.93 5.14
CA ALA A 553 -16.17 -11.98 4.13
C ALA A 553 -14.84 -12.74 4.16
N LEU A 554 -13.70 -12.03 4.18
CA LEU A 554 -12.36 -12.60 4.31
C LEU A 554 -12.22 -13.49 5.57
N TYR A 555 -12.72 -13.01 6.71
CA TYR A 555 -12.68 -13.77 7.95
C TYR A 555 -13.62 -14.98 7.94
N ARG A 556 -14.82 -14.86 7.37
CA ARG A 556 -15.78 -15.98 7.27
C ARG A 556 -15.22 -17.12 6.44
N GLU A 557 -14.56 -16.83 5.32
CA GLU A 557 -13.98 -17.83 4.43
C GLU A 557 -12.75 -18.49 5.05
N SER A 558 -11.81 -17.70 5.54
CA SER A 558 -10.50 -18.20 5.97
C SER A 558 -10.47 -18.71 7.40
N ARG A 559 -11.32 -18.16 8.31
CA ARG A 559 -11.27 -18.34 9.77
C ARG A 559 -9.89 -18.00 10.38
N GLU A 560 -9.09 -17.20 9.66
CA GLU A 560 -7.79 -16.77 10.14
C GLU A 560 -7.95 -15.58 11.11
N PRO A 561 -7.55 -15.72 12.40
CA PRO A 561 -7.75 -14.67 13.41
C PRO A 561 -7.12 -13.32 13.03
N GLY A 562 -6.03 -13.32 12.27
CA GLY A 562 -5.40 -12.09 11.77
C GLY A 562 -6.23 -11.33 10.73
N LEU A 563 -7.32 -11.95 10.22
CA LEU A 563 -8.27 -11.31 9.29
C LEU A 563 -9.59 -10.94 9.98
N ALA A 564 -9.73 -11.15 11.30
CA ALA A 564 -10.91 -10.69 12.02
C ALA A 564 -11.03 -9.16 11.94
N PRO A 565 -12.24 -8.60 11.70
CA PRO A 565 -12.44 -7.15 11.71
C PRO A 565 -12.04 -6.55 13.06
N ALA A 566 -11.30 -5.43 13.02
CA ALA A 566 -10.98 -4.68 14.22
C ALA A 566 -12.29 -4.18 14.90
N PRO A 567 -12.46 -4.36 16.22
CA PRO A 567 -13.66 -3.91 16.93
C PRO A 567 -14.00 -2.43 16.68
N LEU A 568 -13.01 -1.56 16.64
CA LEU A 568 -13.21 -0.13 16.37
C LEU A 568 -13.90 0.12 15.03
N LEU A 569 -13.54 -0.63 13.97
CA LEU A 569 -14.20 -0.50 12.66
C LEU A 569 -15.69 -0.83 12.76
N HIS A 570 -16.02 -1.91 13.48
CA HIS A 570 -17.41 -2.30 13.71
C HIS A 570 -18.17 -1.24 14.52
N HIS A 571 -17.56 -0.67 15.56
CA HIS A 571 -18.18 0.35 16.40
C HIS A 571 -18.47 1.64 15.60
N LEU A 572 -17.54 2.08 14.74
CA LEU A 572 -17.73 3.26 13.90
C LEU A 572 -18.88 3.07 12.91
N VAL A 573 -18.95 1.91 12.25
CA VAL A 573 -20.06 1.59 11.33
C VAL A 573 -21.40 1.56 12.07
N THR A 574 -21.45 0.93 13.26
CA THR A 574 -22.67 0.90 14.10
C THR A 574 -23.10 2.30 14.55
N ALA A 575 -22.13 3.20 14.75
CA ALA A 575 -22.42 4.60 15.11
C ALA A 575 -22.81 5.48 13.91
N GLY A 576 -22.87 4.94 12.68
CA GLY A 576 -23.19 5.69 11.47
C GLY A 576 -22.03 6.53 10.93
N HIS A 577 -20.81 6.33 11.42
CA HIS A 577 -19.60 6.97 10.89
C HIS A 577 -19.10 6.15 9.71
N LEU A 578 -19.64 6.42 8.52
CA LEU A 578 -19.39 5.61 7.32
C LEU A 578 -18.32 6.19 6.39
N GLY A 579 -17.70 7.29 6.76
CA GLY A 579 -16.65 7.93 5.97
C GLY A 579 -17.13 9.23 5.31
N ARG A 580 -16.46 9.61 4.23
CA ARG A 580 -16.64 10.90 3.56
C ARG A 580 -18.08 11.12 3.06
N ALA A 581 -18.70 10.11 2.47
CA ALA A 581 -20.08 10.19 1.95
C ALA A 581 -21.13 10.48 3.05
N ALA A 582 -20.86 10.04 4.30
CA ALA A 582 -21.71 10.30 5.46
C ALA A 582 -21.30 11.56 6.24
N GLY A 583 -20.30 12.31 5.75
CA GLY A 583 -19.75 13.49 6.41
C GLY A 583 -18.86 13.18 7.62
N ARG A 584 -18.74 11.93 8.03
CA ARG A 584 -17.92 11.51 9.16
C ARG A 584 -17.47 10.06 9.05
N GLY A 585 -16.15 9.84 9.28
CA GLY A 585 -15.52 8.54 9.37
C GLY A 585 -14.50 8.54 10.50
N PHE A 586 -13.25 8.18 10.21
CA PHE A 586 -12.12 8.43 11.12
C PHE A 586 -11.82 9.92 11.27
N ARG A 587 -12.18 10.70 10.25
CA ARG A 587 -12.12 12.17 10.25
C ARG A 587 -13.52 12.78 10.15
N ASP A 588 -13.61 14.05 10.52
CA ASP A 588 -14.82 14.87 10.33
C ASP A 588 -14.72 15.56 8.96
N HIS A 589 -15.63 15.24 8.06
CA HIS A 589 -15.72 15.76 6.69
C HIS A 589 -16.88 16.75 6.52
N ALA A 590 -17.59 17.10 7.61
CA ALA A 590 -18.74 18.01 7.55
C ALA A 590 -18.36 19.46 7.23
N ARG A 591 -17.07 19.77 7.14
CA ARG A 591 -16.53 21.13 6.90
C ARG A 591 -15.75 21.26 5.59
N ASP A 592 -15.60 20.18 4.83
CA ASP A 592 -15.02 20.16 3.50
C ASP A 592 -16.13 20.22 2.44
#